data_9b9e389cd0667ecc64dd64b07fecf9ef
#
_entry.id   9b9e389cd0667ecc64dd64b07fecf9ef
#
_cell.length_a   1.000
_cell.length_b   1.000
_cell.length_c   1.000
_cell.angle_alpha   90.00
_cell.angle_beta   90.00
_cell.angle_gamma   90.00
#
_symmetry.space_group_name_H-M   'P 1'
#
loop_
_entity.id
_entity.type
_entity.pdbx_description
1 polymer ?
#
loop_
_entity_poly.entity_id
_entity_poly.type
_entity_poly.pdbx_seq_one_letter_code
_entity_poly.pdbx_strand_id
1 'polypeptide(L)'
;MMPAAGGGGAGSVQSEKEEKVSMELTEEILKSMEVGMAFRDYNGRISSMDFHKGSNCLVTASDDESIRLYDVANAMCLKTINSKKYGVELVCFASNATTVLYSSKNGWDESLRLLNLNDNKYLRYFKGHHDRVVSLNYCSRKELFISGSLDRTVILWDQRAEKCQTALLHVQGRPAVAYDDQGVVFSIAFGGYIRMFDARMYDKGPFDIFSVGGDVSDANVVKFSNDGTRMLLTTTGGHIHVLDSFRGTLLSSFNVKPVSSDSTLEASFSPDGAFVVSGSGHGSVYAWSVRTGKEVASWLSTEIEPPVIKWVPGSLMFATGSSELSFWIPDLSKLGCYVGAK
;
A
#
# COMPACT_ATOMS: atom_id res chain seq x y z
N MET A 1 -48.71 -57.80 -11.87
CA MET A 1 -48.95 -57.49 -10.45
C MET A 1 -48.00 -56.38 -10.05
N MET A 2 -48.48 -55.18 -9.89
CA MET A 2 -47.83 -54.14 -9.12
C MET A 2 -47.94 -54.45 -7.63
N PRO A 3 -47.09 -53.94 -6.73
CA PRO A 3 -47.00 -52.56 -6.27
C PRO A 3 -45.55 -52.13 -5.93
N ALA A 4 -45.17 -50.98 -5.48
CA ALA A 4 -45.73 -49.70 -5.08
C ALA A 4 -44.55 -48.76 -4.76
N ALA A 5 -44.83 -47.49 -4.77
CA ALA A 5 -43.93 -46.40 -4.59
C ALA A 5 -43.29 -46.30 -3.19
N GLY A 6 -42.02 -45.74 -3.16
CA GLY A 6 -41.37 -45.26 -1.96
C GLY A 6 -40.75 -43.90 -2.27
N GLY A 7 -41.37 -42.83 -1.79
CA GLY A 7 -40.87 -41.46 -1.92
C GLY A 7 -39.70 -41.22 -0.98
N GLY A 8 -38.63 -40.66 -1.51
CA GLY A 8 -37.50 -40.13 -0.74
C GLY A 8 -37.47 -38.61 -0.85
N GLY A 9 -37.73 -37.94 0.25
CA GLY A 9 -37.75 -36.49 0.34
C GLY A 9 -36.37 -35.86 0.08
N ALA A 10 -36.38 -34.94 -0.84
CA ALA A 10 -35.24 -34.03 -1.04
C ALA A 10 -35.18 -33.01 0.11
N GLY A 11 -34.24 -33.21 1.02
CA GLY A 11 -33.88 -32.20 1.99
C GLY A 11 -33.20 -31.04 1.29
N SER A 12 -33.86 -29.91 1.21
CA SER A 12 -33.27 -28.66 0.80
C SER A 12 -32.23 -28.22 1.84
N VAL A 13 -30.98 -28.36 1.48
CA VAL A 13 -29.90 -27.69 2.23
C VAL A 13 -30.03 -26.18 1.92
N GLN A 14 -30.61 -25.45 2.85
CA GLN A 14 -30.52 -24.00 2.87
C GLN A 14 -29.06 -23.62 3.15
N SER A 15 -28.37 -23.10 2.15
CA SER A 15 -27.11 -22.41 2.34
C SER A 15 -27.40 -21.13 3.13
N GLU A 16 -27.06 -21.10 4.40
CA GLU A 16 -26.97 -19.88 5.19
C GLU A 16 -25.92 -19.00 4.50
N LYS A 17 -26.38 -17.96 3.83
CA LYS A 17 -25.55 -16.83 3.44
C LYS A 17 -25.19 -16.13 4.74
N GLU A 18 -23.95 -16.30 5.20
CA GLU A 18 -23.36 -15.39 6.16
C GLU A 18 -23.43 -13.98 5.56
N GLU A 19 -24.37 -13.16 6.01
CA GLU A 19 -24.33 -11.72 5.80
C GLU A 19 -23.05 -11.20 6.49
N LYS A 20 -22.02 -10.94 5.70
CA LYS A 20 -20.91 -10.13 6.16
C LYS A 20 -21.47 -8.76 6.51
N VAL A 21 -21.71 -8.53 7.80
CA VAL A 21 -21.96 -7.19 8.33
C VAL A 21 -20.69 -6.40 8.04
N SER A 22 -20.70 -5.60 6.99
CA SER A 22 -19.63 -4.64 6.73
C SER A 22 -19.78 -3.52 7.75
N MET A 23 -18.99 -3.58 8.80
CA MET A 23 -18.93 -2.51 9.79
C MET A 23 -18.30 -1.29 9.09
N GLU A 24 -19.10 -0.23 8.91
CA GLU A 24 -18.58 1.02 8.35
C GLU A 24 -17.61 1.66 9.35
N LEU A 25 -16.49 2.17 8.84
CA LEU A 25 -15.51 2.88 9.65
C LEU A 25 -16.08 4.26 10.03
N THR A 26 -16.33 4.48 11.30
CA THR A 26 -16.79 5.78 11.83
C THR A 26 -15.65 6.53 12.52
N GLU A 27 -15.85 7.83 12.77
CA GLU A 27 -14.87 8.63 13.52
C GLU A 27 -14.65 8.08 14.94
N GLU A 28 -15.70 7.55 15.59
CA GLU A 28 -15.64 6.95 16.93
C GLU A 28 -14.76 5.67 16.90
N ILE A 29 -14.97 4.82 15.90
CA ILE A 29 -14.14 3.61 15.71
C ILE A 29 -12.68 4.01 15.49
N LEU A 30 -12.44 5.01 14.63
CA LEU A 30 -11.08 5.48 14.36
C LEU A 30 -10.39 6.04 15.62
N LYS A 31 -11.12 6.82 16.44
CA LYS A 31 -10.64 7.35 17.74
C LYS A 31 -10.35 6.26 18.77
N SER A 32 -11.02 5.12 18.68
CA SER A 32 -10.83 3.98 19.58
C SER A 32 -9.65 3.10 19.22
N MET A 33 -8.97 3.33 18.08
CA MET A 33 -7.85 2.50 17.64
C MET A 33 -6.71 2.49 18.65
N GLU A 34 -6.20 1.30 18.93
CA GLU A 34 -5.05 1.09 19.80
C GLU A 34 -4.17 -0.05 19.26
N VAL A 35 -2.94 -0.12 19.75
CA VAL A 35 -2.02 -1.20 19.38
C VAL A 35 -2.46 -2.50 20.02
N GLY A 36 -3.02 -3.40 19.21
CA GLY A 36 -3.41 -4.74 19.63
C GLY A 36 -2.24 -5.73 19.66
N MET A 37 -1.24 -5.53 18.79
CA MET A 37 -0.06 -6.39 18.68
C MET A 37 1.13 -5.61 18.15
N ALA A 38 2.33 -5.87 18.68
CA ALA A 38 3.58 -5.28 18.19
C ALA A 38 4.70 -6.34 18.11
N PHE A 39 5.50 -6.28 17.02
CA PHE A 39 6.72 -7.06 16.83
C PHE A 39 7.92 -6.12 16.95
N ARG A 40 8.80 -6.38 17.94
CA ARG A 40 9.93 -5.53 18.31
C ARG A 40 11.29 -6.18 18.07
N ASP A 41 11.35 -7.13 17.16
CA ASP A 41 12.53 -7.94 16.86
C ASP A 41 13.32 -7.45 15.63
N TYR A 42 13.03 -6.25 15.15
CA TYR A 42 13.78 -5.61 14.08
C TYR A 42 15.05 -4.95 14.60
N ASN A 43 16.14 -5.07 13.81
CA ASN A 43 17.42 -4.38 14.07
C ASN A 43 17.64 -3.17 13.16
N GLY A 44 16.58 -2.73 12.48
CA GLY A 44 16.58 -1.61 11.58
C GLY A 44 15.15 -1.12 11.34
N ARG A 45 15.03 0.03 10.71
CA ARG A 45 13.73 0.61 10.39
C ARG A 45 13.03 -0.21 9.30
N ILE A 46 11.73 -0.38 9.41
CA ILE A 46 10.88 -0.90 8.35
C ILE A 46 10.73 0.19 7.28
N SER A 47 11.22 -0.07 6.08
CA SER A 47 11.25 0.88 4.96
C SER A 47 10.01 0.76 4.07
N SER A 48 9.41 -0.43 4.00
CA SER A 48 8.24 -0.71 3.18
C SER A 48 7.46 -1.90 3.71
N MET A 49 6.16 -1.92 3.47
CA MET A 49 5.31 -3.08 3.75
C MET A 49 4.19 -3.19 2.71
N ASP A 50 3.67 -4.40 2.54
CA ASP A 50 2.53 -4.64 1.67
C ASP A 50 1.67 -5.79 2.16
N PHE A 51 0.33 -5.66 1.97
CA PHE A 51 -0.63 -6.71 2.26
C PHE A 51 -1.04 -7.42 0.98
N HIS A 52 -1.10 -8.75 1.05
CA HIS A 52 -1.65 -9.53 -0.04
C HIS A 52 -3.17 -9.41 -0.08
N LYS A 53 -3.74 -9.00 -1.23
CA LYS A 53 -5.18 -8.72 -1.36
C LYS A 53 -6.10 -9.93 -1.15
N GLY A 54 -5.60 -11.14 -1.39
CA GLY A 54 -6.39 -12.37 -1.34
C GLY A 54 -6.07 -13.30 -0.16
N SER A 55 -5.20 -12.88 0.77
CA SER A 55 -4.85 -13.66 1.95
C SER A 55 -4.49 -12.76 3.13
N ASN A 56 -4.45 -13.33 4.34
CA ASN A 56 -4.07 -12.60 5.56
C ASN A 56 -2.54 -12.47 5.70
N CYS A 57 -1.83 -12.22 4.60
CA CYS A 57 -0.37 -12.10 4.61
C CYS A 57 0.07 -10.65 4.52
N LEU A 58 1.04 -10.30 5.34
CA LEU A 58 1.80 -9.05 5.29
C LEU A 58 3.26 -9.37 5.00
N VAL A 59 3.88 -8.64 4.09
CA VAL A 59 5.34 -8.63 3.89
C VAL A 59 5.92 -7.29 4.31
N THR A 60 7.09 -7.30 4.92
CA THR A 60 7.85 -6.11 5.30
C THR A 60 9.26 -6.17 4.74
N ALA A 61 9.81 -5.01 4.43
CA ALA A 61 11.23 -4.79 4.14
C ALA A 61 11.83 -3.89 5.23
N SER A 62 13.03 -4.19 5.68
CA SER A 62 13.68 -3.45 6.75
C SER A 62 15.14 -3.11 6.40
N ASP A 63 15.65 -2.04 6.99
CA ASP A 63 17.03 -1.59 6.88
C ASP A 63 18.04 -2.59 7.50
N ASP A 64 17.56 -3.58 8.28
CA ASP A 64 18.33 -4.74 8.71
C ASP A 64 18.54 -5.78 7.61
N GLU A 65 18.21 -5.43 6.35
CA GLU A 65 18.32 -6.26 5.16
C GLU A 65 17.39 -7.48 5.17
N SER A 66 16.37 -7.50 6.05
CA SER A 66 15.40 -8.58 6.14
C SER A 66 14.12 -8.30 5.37
N ILE A 67 13.60 -9.36 4.76
CA ILE A 67 12.22 -9.46 4.26
C ILE A 67 11.49 -10.42 5.18
N ARG A 68 10.40 -9.98 5.81
CA ARG A 68 9.64 -10.82 6.73
C ARG A 68 8.22 -11.00 6.25
N LEU A 69 7.72 -12.23 6.36
CA LEU A 69 6.35 -12.61 6.03
C LEU A 69 5.59 -12.91 7.32
N TYR A 70 4.44 -12.29 7.47
CA TYR A 70 3.55 -12.45 8.62
C TYR A 70 2.20 -13.03 8.21
N ASP A 71 1.64 -13.86 9.09
CA ASP A 71 0.22 -14.18 9.11
C ASP A 71 -0.47 -13.20 10.07
N VAL A 72 -1.29 -12.33 9.50
CA VAL A 72 -1.96 -11.26 10.23
C VAL A 72 -3.08 -11.80 11.12
N ALA A 73 -3.79 -12.85 10.65
CA ALA A 73 -4.90 -13.44 11.40
C ALA A 73 -4.43 -14.14 12.67
N ASN A 74 -3.27 -14.81 12.62
CA ASN A 74 -2.67 -15.51 13.74
C ASN A 74 -1.61 -14.68 14.49
N ALA A 75 -1.36 -13.46 14.04
CA ALA A 75 -0.35 -12.55 14.59
C ALA A 75 1.03 -13.23 14.74
N MET A 76 1.50 -13.87 13.67
CA MET A 76 2.73 -14.65 13.67
C MET A 76 3.67 -14.23 12.54
N CYS A 77 4.99 -14.17 12.83
CA CYS A 77 6.01 -14.14 11.80
C CYS A 77 6.20 -15.55 11.23
N LEU A 78 5.82 -15.75 9.96
CA LEU A 78 5.95 -17.04 9.28
C LEU A 78 7.36 -17.29 8.79
N LYS A 79 8.04 -16.23 8.32
CA LYS A 79 9.35 -16.37 7.70
C LYS A 79 10.15 -15.08 7.75
N THR A 80 11.46 -15.22 7.95
CA THR A 80 12.45 -14.14 7.80
C THR A 80 13.49 -14.56 6.76
N ILE A 81 13.72 -13.72 5.76
CA ILE A 81 14.71 -13.90 4.69
C ILE A 81 15.66 -12.72 4.74
N ASN A 82 16.96 -12.98 4.81
CA ASN A 82 17.99 -11.95 4.82
C ASN A 82 18.56 -11.75 3.42
N SER A 83 18.48 -10.53 2.90
CA SER A 83 19.02 -10.11 1.60
C SER A 83 20.36 -9.36 1.76
N LYS A 84 21.29 -9.92 2.52
CA LYS A 84 22.59 -9.29 2.87
C LYS A 84 23.41 -8.81 1.68
N LYS A 85 23.28 -9.46 0.54
CA LYS A 85 24.04 -9.10 -0.66
C LYS A 85 23.48 -7.86 -1.36
N TYR A 86 22.16 -7.70 -1.36
CA TYR A 86 21.49 -6.70 -2.18
C TYR A 86 20.80 -5.62 -1.35
N GLY A 87 20.58 -5.87 -0.05
CA GLY A 87 19.70 -5.05 0.75
C GLY A 87 18.25 -5.17 0.30
N VAL A 88 17.37 -4.46 0.95
CA VAL A 88 15.97 -4.35 0.55
C VAL A 88 15.44 -2.96 0.94
N GLU A 89 14.65 -2.35 0.07
CA GLU A 89 14.04 -1.06 0.36
C GLU A 89 12.52 -1.06 0.16
N LEU A 90 12.06 -1.31 -1.05
CA LEU A 90 10.64 -1.42 -1.37
C LEU A 90 10.28 -2.87 -1.57
N VAL A 91 9.11 -3.27 -1.07
CA VAL A 91 8.58 -4.62 -1.25
C VAL A 91 7.10 -4.56 -1.57
N CYS A 92 6.64 -5.40 -2.47
CA CYS A 92 5.21 -5.64 -2.71
C CYS A 92 4.97 -7.11 -3.07
N PHE A 93 3.77 -7.60 -2.78
CA PHE A 93 3.35 -8.91 -3.27
C PHE A 93 3.19 -8.89 -4.79
N ALA A 94 3.58 -9.97 -5.41
CA ALA A 94 3.27 -10.28 -6.80
C ALA A 94 1.88 -10.96 -6.89
N SER A 95 1.69 -11.85 -7.85
CA SER A 95 0.38 -12.49 -8.12
C SER A 95 -0.11 -13.42 -7.01
N ASN A 96 0.78 -13.88 -6.15
CA ASN A 96 0.46 -14.83 -5.07
C ASN A 96 1.16 -14.47 -3.76
N ALA A 97 0.65 -15.00 -2.65
CA ALA A 97 1.13 -14.73 -1.29
C ALA A 97 2.53 -15.28 -0.98
N THR A 98 3.13 -16.05 -1.89
CA THR A 98 4.46 -16.64 -1.71
C THR A 98 5.53 -15.97 -2.55
N THR A 99 5.17 -14.99 -3.36
CA THR A 99 6.09 -14.31 -4.27
C THR A 99 6.04 -12.81 -4.07
N VAL A 100 7.21 -12.23 -3.89
CA VAL A 100 7.36 -10.78 -3.69
C VAL A 100 8.29 -10.17 -4.73
N LEU A 101 7.98 -8.95 -5.11
CA LEU A 101 8.84 -8.09 -5.90
C LEU A 101 9.47 -7.07 -4.96
N TYR A 102 10.79 -6.88 -5.03
CA TYR A 102 11.47 -5.91 -4.18
C TYR A 102 12.61 -5.19 -4.91
N SER A 103 12.95 -3.99 -4.41
CA SER A 103 14.09 -3.19 -4.86
C SER A 103 15.28 -3.37 -3.93
N SER A 104 16.48 -3.30 -4.49
CA SER A 104 17.74 -3.32 -3.72
C SER A 104 17.99 -2.00 -3.00
N LYS A 105 18.90 -2.04 -2.02
CA LYS A 105 19.42 -0.87 -1.28
C LYS A 105 20.95 -0.88 -1.17
N ASN A 106 21.66 -1.49 -2.11
CA ASN A 106 23.11 -1.67 -2.00
C ASN A 106 23.94 -0.61 -2.75
N GLY A 107 23.30 0.26 -3.55
CA GLY A 107 23.97 1.35 -4.28
C GLY A 107 24.84 0.93 -5.46
N TRP A 108 24.85 -0.36 -5.84
CA TRP A 108 25.63 -0.86 -7.01
C TRP A 108 24.82 -1.75 -7.96
N ASP A 109 23.67 -2.24 -7.55
CA ASP A 109 22.77 -3.04 -8.38
C ASP A 109 21.31 -2.66 -8.08
N GLU A 110 20.76 -1.77 -8.88
CA GLU A 110 19.41 -1.23 -8.75
C GLU A 110 18.35 -2.11 -9.44
N SER A 111 18.67 -3.39 -9.67
CA SER A 111 17.72 -4.34 -10.24
C SER A 111 16.56 -4.61 -9.26
N LEU A 112 15.37 -4.71 -9.82
CA LEU A 112 14.23 -5.28 -9.12
C LEU A 112 14.30 -6.81 -9.17
N ARG A 113 13.83 -7.47 -8.14
CA ARG A 113 13.92 -8.91 -7.98
C ARG A 113 12.59 -9.53 -7.62
N LEU A 114 12.24 -10.56 -8.34
CA LEU A 114 11.10 -11.41 -8.03
C LEU A 114 11.60 -12.60 -7.22
N LEU A 115 11.18 -12.71 -5.98
CA LEU A 115 11.64 -13.71 -5.00
C LEU A 115 10.48 -14.62 -4.60
N ASN A 116 10.69 -15.93 -4.68
CA ASN A 116 9.81 -16.90 -4.06
C ASN A 116 10.20 -17.05 -2.58
N LEU A 117 9.28 -16.71 -1.69
CA LEU A 117 9.50 -16.76 -0.25
C LEU A 117 9.61 -18.19 0.28
N ASN A 118 8.92 -19.18 -0.33
CA ASN A 118 8.94 -20.56 0.16
C ASN A 118 10.32 -21.20 0.01
N ASP A 119 10.88 -21.10 -1.19
CA ASP A 119 12.14 -21.76 -1.56
C ASP A 119 13.35 -20.83 -1.39
N ASN A 120 13.13 -19.57 -1.08
CA ASN A 120 14.14 -18.51 -1.06
C ASN A 120 14.92 -18.47 -2.38
N LYS A 121 14.18 -18.55 -3.50
CA LYS A 121 14.76 -18.54 -4.86
C LYS A 121 14.36 -17.29 -5.61
N TYR A 122 15.34 -16.68 -6.26
CA TYR A 122 15.08 -15.64 -7.25
C TYR A 122 14.47 -16.26 -8.51
N LEU A 123 13.26 -15.83 -8.84
CA LEU A 123 12.56 -16.26 -10.04
C LEU A 123 12.96 -15.41 -11.25
N ARG A 124 13.19 -14.10 -11.03
CA ARG A 124 13.51 -13.16 -12.09
C ARG A 124 14.24 -11.92 -11.59
N TYR A 125 15.04 -11.34 -12.49
CA TYR A 125 15.71 -10.06 -12.28
C TYR A 125 15.25 -9.08 -13.36
N PHE A 126 14.93 -7.84 -12.94
CA PHE A 126 14.51 -6.78 -13.84
C PHE A 126 15.55 -5.66 -13.78
N LYS A 127 16.35 -5.57 -14.83
CA LYS A 127 17.44 -4.59 -14.95
C LYS A 127 17.03 -3.47 -15.88
N GLY A 128 17.31 -2.24 -15.50
CA GLY A 128 16.95 -1.07 -16.31
C GLY A 128 17.19 0.25 -15.61
N HIS A 129 16.98 0.33 -14.30
CA HIS A 129 17.32 1.52 -13.52
C HIS A 129 18.83 1.63 -13.26
N HIS A 130 19.30 2.87 -13.19
CA HIS A 130 20.70 3.24 -12.97
C HIS A 130 20.93 3.93 -11.63
N ASP A 131 19.87 4.19 -10.88
CA ASP A 131 19.90 4.78 -9.55
C ASP A 131 18.76 4.19 -8.69
N ARG A 132 18.75 4.50 -7.41
CA ARG A 132 17.82 4.02 -6.39
C ARG A 132 16.37 4.07 -6.86
N VAL A 133 15.67 2.95 -6.75
CA VAL A 133 14.23 2.85 -7.02
C VAL A 133 13.48 3.36 -5.80
N VAL A 134 12.71 4.43 -5.98
CA VAL A 134 12.01 5.15 -4.90
C VAL A 134 10.50 4.96 -4.90
N SER A 135 9.97 4.33 -5.93
CA SER A 135 8.55 4.02 -6.03
C SER A 135 8.33 2.73 -6.80
N LEU A 136 7.45 1.89 -6.30
CA LEU A 136 7.15 0.57 -6.87
C LEU A 136 5.68 0.25 -6.65
N ASN A 137 4.99 -0.14 -7.71
CA ASN A 137 3.59 -0.56 -7.61
C ASN A 137 3.31 -1.74 -8.54
N TYR A 138 2.64 -2.77 -8.02
CA TYR A 138 2.33 -4.00 -8.73
C TYR A 138 0.82 -4.13 -8.98
N CYS A 139 0.44 -4.36 -10.23
CA CYS A 139 -0.92 -4.66 -10.65
C CYS A 139 -1.13 -6.17 -10.71
N SER A 140 -1.65 -6.77 -9.64
CA SER A 140 -1.85 -8.22 -9.54
C SER A 140 -2.80 -8.79 -10.60
N ARG A 141 -3.78 -8.01 -11.06
CA ARG A 141 -4.76 -8.45 -12.07
C ARG A 141 -4.14 -8.69 -13.45
N LYS A 142 -3.05 -7.99 -13.77
CA LYS A 142 -2.42 -8.03 -15.10
C LYS A 142 -0.98 -8.56 -15.08
N GLU A 143 -0.43 -8.82 -13.91
CA GLU A 143 0.99 -9.19 -13.71
C GLU A 143 1.96 -8.15 -14.31
N LEU A 144 1.53 -6.89 -14.29
CA LEU A 144 2.31 -5.74 -14.68
C LEU A 144 2.77 -5.00 -13.43
N PHE A 145 3.89 -4.32 -13.53
CA PHE A 145 4.30 -3.41 -12.48
C PHE A 145 5.00 -2.18 -13.05
N ILE A 146 5.08 -1.14 -12.23
CA ILE A 146 5.70 0.13 -12.58
C ILE A 146 6.67 0.51 -11.47
N SER A 147 7.82 1.02 -11.86
CA SER A 147 8.85 1.52 -10.94
C SER A 147 9.34 2.88 -11.33
N GLY A 148 9.62 3.71 -10.34
CA GLY A 148 10.21 5.03 -10.50
C GLY A 148 11.52 5.14 -9.73
N SER A 149 12.53 5.79 -10.32
CA SER A 149 13.89 5.87 -9.78
C SER A 149 14.41 7.31 -9.74
N LEU A 150 15.43 7.54 -8.92
CA LEU A 150 16.18 8.79 -8.87
C LEU A 150 16.99 9.05 -10.15
N ASP A 151 17.17 8.06 -11.02
CA ASP A 151 17.70 8.25 -12.38
C ASP A 151 16.75 9.04 -13.29
N ARG A 152 15.62 9.52 -12.75
CA ARG A 152 14.57 10.27 -13.43
C ARG A 152 13.87 9.48 -14.53
N THR A 153 13.81 8.17 -14.33
CA THR A 153 13.06 7.29 -15.21
C THR A 153 11.94 6.59 -14.48
N VAL A 154 10.88 6.31 -15.22
CA VAL A 154 9.80 5.42 -14.83
C VAL A 154 9.76 4.29 -15.85
N ILE A 155 9.80 3.05 -15.38
CA ILE A 155 9.81 1.88 -16.25
C ILE A 155 8.55 1.07 -15.99
N LEU A 156 7.89 0.69 -17.10
CA LEU A 156 6.78 -0.24 -17.10
C LEU A 156 7.31 -1.63 -17.42
N TRP A 157 6.83 -2.63 -16.68
CA TRP A 157 7.30 -3.99 -16.77
C TRP A 157 6.14 -4.96 -16.96
N ASP A 158 6.33 -5.95 -17.81
CA ASP A 158 5.48 -7.15 -17.88
C ASP A 158 6.25 -8.35 -17.34
N GLN A 159 5.77 -8.88 -16.20
CA GLN A 159 6.42 -10.02 -15.54
C GLN A 159 6.44 -11.27 -16.42
N ARG A 160 5.48 -11.43 -17.32
CA ARG A 160 5.30 -12.63 -18.16
C ARG A 160 6.17 -12.61 -19.42
N ALA A 161 6.44 -11.41 -19.93
CA ALA A 161 7.16 -11.24 -21.19
C ALA A 161 8.62 -11.62 -21.07
N GLU A 162 9.22 -12.17 -22.14
CA GLU A 162 10.64 -12.45 -22.20
C GLU A 162 11.46 -11.16 -22.07
N LYS A 163 11.10 -10.13 -22.84
CA LYS A 163 11.55 -8.75 -22.63
C LYS A 163 10.60 -8.08 -21.66
N CYS A 164 10.99 -8.05 -20.38
CA CYS A 164 10.13 -7.57 -19.31
C CYS A 164 9.88 -6.06 -19.37
N GLN A 165 10.87 -5.27 -19.80
CA GLN A 165 10.72 -3.81 -19.95
C GLN A 165 9.84 -3.51 -21.15
N THR A 166 8.66 -2.94 -20.91
CA THR A 166 7.70 -2.57 -21.95
C THR A 166 7.80 -1.12 -22.36
N ALA A 167 8.12 -0.23 -21.42
CA ALA A 167 8.32 1.20 -21.70
C ALA A 167 9.31 1.83 -20.71
N LEU A 168 9.97 2.90 -21.19
CA LEU A 168 10.83 3.77 -20.39
C LEU A 168 10.34 5.21 -20.60
N LEU A 169 9.95 5.87 -19.51
CA LEU A 169 9.46 7.24 -19.50
C LEU A 169 10.44 8.11 -18.71
N HIS A 170 10.78 9.29 -19.26
CA HIS A 170 11.63 10.27 -18.57
C HIS A 170 10.79 11.30 -17.83
N VAL A 171 11.20 11.64 -16.62
CA VAL A 171 10.53 12.62 -15.74
C VAL A 171 11.53 13.66 -15.23
N GLN A 172 10.99 14.79 -14.74
CA GLN A 172 11.81 15.87 -14.20
C GLN A 172 11.64 15.94 -12.68
N GLY A 173 12.33 15.07 -11.95
CA GLY A 173 12.26 15.03 -10.48
C GLY A 173 12.15 13.60 -9.96
N ARG A 174 11.88 13.47 -8.66
CA ARG A 174 11.64 12.19 -7.98
C ARG A 174 10.25 11.66 -8.35
N PRO A 175 10.13 10.51 -9.02
CA PRO A 175 8.83 9.99 -9.41
C PRO A 175 8.16 9.19 -8.29
N ALA A 176 6.85 9.39 -8.10
CA ALA A 176 5.98 8.47 -7.41
C ALA A 176 4.99 7.87 -8.41
N VAL A 177 4.75 6.56 -8.34
CA VAL A 177 3.97 5.83 -9.33
C VAL A 177 2.90 4.96 -8.70
N ALA A 178 1.73 4.85 -9.34
CA ALA A 178 0.68 3.93 -8.93
C ALA A 178 -0.19 3.48 -10.11
N TYR A 179 -0.63 2.23 -10.08
CA TYR A 179 -1.77 1.75 -10.88
C TYR A 179 -3.07 1.97 -10.10
N ASP A 180 -4.16 2.17 -10.83
CA ASP A 180 -5.50 1.96 -10.30
C ASP A 180 -5.73 0.47 -9.98
N ASP A 181 -6.76 0.14 -9.19
CA ASP A 181 -7.03 -1.25 -8.80
C ASP A 181 -7.33 -2.18 -10.00
N GLN A 182 -7.86 -1.64 -11.08
CA GLN A 182 -8.18 -2.39 -12.31
C GLN A 182 -6.97 -2.53 -13.25
N GLY A 183 -5.91 -1.76 -13.04
CA GLY A 183 -4.75 -1.70 -13.93
C GLY A 183 -5.08 -1.12 -15.32
N VAL A 184 -6.09 -0.27 -15.41
CA VAL A 184 -6.49 0.42 -16.65
C VAL A 184 -5.75 1.74 -16.78
N VAL A 185 -5.55 2.42 -15.67
CA VAL A 185 -4.86 3.70 -15.57
C VAL A 185 -3.64 3.57 -14.66
N PHE A 186 -2.61 4.32 -14.95
CA PHE A 186 -1.53 4.57 -14.00
C PHE A 186 -1.22 6.05 -13.91
N SER A 187 -0.70 6.45 -12.76
CA SER A 187 -0.29 7.81 -12.48
C SER A 187 1.21 7.89 -12.23
N ILE A 188 1.80 9.02 -12.67
CA ILE A 188 3.19 9.40 -12.35
C ILE A 188 3.14 10.80 -11.76
N ALA A 189 3.53 10.93 -10.49
CA ALA A 189 3.59 12.20 -9.78
C ALA A 189 5.04 12.66 -9.62
N PHE A 190 5.33 13.92 -9.92
CA PHE A 190 6.61 14.59 -9.71
C PHE A 190 6.46 16.11 -9.86
N GLY A 191 7.24 16.89 -9.13
CA GLY A 191 7.36 18.34 -9.30
C GLY A 191 6.03 19.11 -9.21
N GLY A 192 5.10 18.69 -8.36
CA GLY A 192 3.79 19.32 -8.19
C GLY A 192 2.73 18.94 -9.23
N TYR A 193 3.01 17.95 -10.08
CA TYR A 193 2.08 17.46 -11.11
C TYR A 193 1.84 15.96 -10.97
N ILE A 194 0.65 15.54 -11.36
CA ILE A 194 0.29 14.13 -11.53
C ILE A 194 -0.10 13.93 -12.99
N ARG A 195 0.62 13.07 -13.70
CA ARG A 195 0.31 12.70 -15.09
C ARG A 195 -0.44 11.39 -15.11
N MET A 196 -1.57 11.36 -15.81
CA MET A 196 -2.47 10.21 -15.93
C MET A 196 -2.30 9.54 -17.27
N PHE A 197 -2.09 8.22 -17.28
CA PHE A 197 -1.86 7.43 -18.50
C PHE A 197 -2.86 6.29 -18.61
N ASP A 198 -3.35 6.02 -19.83
CA ASP A 198 -4.01 4.75 -20.15
C ASP A 198 -2.93 3.66 -20.29
N ALA A 199 -3.04 2.61 -19.48
CA ALA A 199 -2.06 1.52 -19.47
C ALA A 199 -1.97 0.74 -20.78
N ARG A 200 -2.91 0.92 -21.71
CA ARG A 200 -2.92 0.31 -23.05
C ARG A 200 -2.36 1.22 -24.14
N MET A 201 -2.28 2.52 -23.86
CA MET A 201 -1.91 3.56 -24.85
C MET A 201 -0.92 4.57 -24.26
N TYR A 202 -0.04 4.14 -23.37
CA TYR A 202 0.96 4.98 -22.72
C TYR A 202 1.94 5.65 -23.68
N ASP A 203 2.14 5.07 -24.85
CA ASP A 203 2.96 5.60 -25.95
C ASP A 203 2.41 6.93 -26.55
N LYS A 204 1.11 7.18 -26.39
CA LYS A 204 0.47 8.44 -26.78
C LYS A 204 0.71 9.60 -25.80
N GLY A 205 1.38 9.32 -24.68
CA GLY A 205 1.56 10.27 -23.59
C GLY A 205 0.40 10.28 -22.59
N PRO A 206 0.44 11.19 -21.59
CA PRO A 206 -0.62 11.31 -20.61
C PRO A 206 -1.91 11.82 -21.25
N PHE A 207 -3.04 11.24 -20.88
CA PHE A 207 -4.35 11.75 -21.31
C PHE A 207 -4.81 12.94 -20.47
N ASP A 208 -4.26 13.10 -19.24
CA ASP A 208 -4.52 14.25 -18.38
C ASP A 208 -3.31 14.59 -17.50
N ILE A 209 -3.25 15.85 -17.03
CA ILE A 209 -2.20 16.35 -16.15
C ILE A 209 -2.84 17.22 -15.08
N PHE A 210 -2.77 16.78 -13.83
CA PHE A 210 -3.29 17.50 -12.68
C PHE A 210 -2.20 18.31 -12.00
N SER A 211 -2.53 19.57 -11.65
CA SER A 211 -1.67 20.42 -10.82
C SER A 211 -2.10 20.32 -9.36
N VAL A 212 -1.17 20.16 -8.44
CA VAL A 212 -1.43 19.96 -7.04
C VAL A 212 -1.30 21.27 -6.27
N GLY A 213 -2.24 22.19 -6.48
CA GLY A 213 -2.40 23.39 -5.64
C GLY A 213 -1.18 24.32 -5.53
N GLY A 214 -0.20 24.23 -6.45
CA GLY A 214 1.05 25.02 -6.39
C GLY A 214 2.14 24.44 -5.50
N ASP A 215 1.95 23.26 -4.89
CA ASP A 215 3.02 22.55 -4.19
C ASP A 215 4.02 21.98 -5.21
N VAL A 216 5.23 22.53 -5.19
CA VAL A 216 6.33 22.13 -6.07
C VAL A 216 7.30 21.13 -5.41
N SER A 217 6.96 20.66 -4.20
CA SER A 217 7.76 19.67 -3.48
C SER A 217 7.79 18.34 -4.25
N ASP A 218 8.86 17.58 -4.09
CA ASP A 218 8.96 16.25 -4.69
C ASP A 218 7.90 15.31 -4.14
N ALA A 219 7.34 14.50 -5.04
CA ALA A 219 6.38 13.46 -4.67
C ALA A 219 7.05 12.34 -3.88
N ASN A 220 6.44 11.92 -2.79
CA ASN A 220 6.85 10.74 -2.05
C ASN A 220 6.08 9.50 -2.49
N VAL A 221 4.75 9.55 -2.33
CA VAL A 221 3.86 8.43 -2.64
C VAL A 221 2.63 8.97 -3.35
N VAL A 222 2.17 8.26 -4.36
CA VAL A 222 0.84 8.44 -4.96
C VAL A 222 0.07 7.13 -4.84
N LYS A 223 -1.22 7.20 -4.51
CA LYS A 223 -2.10 6.03 -4.37
C LYS A 223 -3.50 6.36 -4.87
N PHE A 224 -4.18 5.36 -5.42
CA PHE A 224 -5.62 5.43 -5.67
C PHE A 224 -6.40 4.91 -4.46
N SER A 225 -7.60 5.43 -4.24
CA SER A 225 -8.57 4.82 -3.33
C SER A 225 -9.06 3.48 -3.90
N ASN A 226 -9.60 2.60 -3.06
CA ASN A 226 -10.05 1.27 -3.50
C ASN A 226 -11.17 1.33 -4.55
N ASP A 227 -12.00 2.37 -4.49
CA ASP A 227 -13.07 2.63 -5.47
C ASP A 227 -12.57 3.36 -6.73
N GLY A 228 -11.30 3.76 -6.77
CA GLY A 228 -10.68 4.49 -7.87
C GLY A 228 -11.15 5.95 -8.04
N THR A 229 -12.01 6.46 -7.16
CA THR A 229 -12.59 7.82 -7.31
C THR A 229 -11.67 8.93 -6.80
N ARG A 230 -10.70 8.60 -5.95
CA ARG A 230 -9.78 9.56 -5.33
C ARG A 230 -8.33 9.14 -5.49
N MET A 231 -7.46 10.13 -5.43
CA MET A 231 -6.01 9.93 -5.36
C MET A 231 -5.44 10.62 -4.13
N LEU A 232 -4.44 10.00 -3.55
CA LEU A 232 -3.64 10.52 -2.45
C LEU A 232 -2.22 10.78 -2.96
N LEU A 233 -1.71 11.98 -2.71
CA LEU A 233 -0.32 12.34 -2.96
C LEU A 233 0.31 12.82 -1.67
N THR A 234 1.45 12.26 -1.28
CA THR A 234 2.31 12.81 -0.23
C THR A 234 3.55 13.43 -0.83
N THR A 235 4.06 14.49 -0.22
CA THR A 235 5.23 15.22 -0.71
C THR A 235 6.34 15.30 0.34
N THR A 236 7.55 15.58 -0.09
CA THR A 236 8.71 15.76 0.80
C THR A 236 8.53 16.99 1.71
N GLY A 237 7.70 17.94 1.32
CA GLY A 237 7.33 19.11 2.12
C GLY A 237 6.42 18.80 3.32
N GLY A 238 5.96 17.54 3.47
CA GLY A 238 5.04 17.15 4.54
C GLY A 238 3.57 17.43 4.20
N HIS A 239 3.27 17.70 2.94
CA HIS A 239 1.89 17.90 2.49
C HIS A 239 1.29 16.56 2.04
N ILE A 240 0.01 16.40 2.33
CA ILE A 240 -0.81 15.25 1.96
C ILE A 240 -2.02 15.78 1.23
N HIS A 241 -2.09 15.52 -0.07
CA HIS A 241 -3.17 16.01 -0.93
C HIS A 241 -4.11 14.87 -1.31
N VAL A 242 -5.40 15.13 -1.20
CA VAL A 242 -6.45 14.24 -1.70
C VAL A 242 -7.12 14.90 -2.88
N LEU A 243 -7.12 14.24 -4.02
CA LEU A 243 -7.68 14.74 -5.28
C LEU A 243 -8.79 13.82 -5.79
N ASP A 244 -9.71 14.39 -6.53
CA ASP A 244 -10.62 13.64 -7.40
C ASP A 244 -9.80 13.02 -8.54
N SER A 245 -9.89 11.71 -8.74
CA SER A 245 -9.07 11.00 -9.73
C SER A 245 -9.48 11.23 -11.18
N PHE A 246 -10.69 11.74 -11.41
CA PHE A 246 -11.22 12.00 -12.75
C PHE A 246 -11.02 13.45 -13.19
N ARG A 247 -11.10 14.39 -12.24
CA ARG A 247 -11.05 15.82 -12.51
C ARG A 247 -9.75 16.49 -12.07
N GLY A 248 -8.96 15.81 -11.24
CA GLY A 248 -7.76 16.36 -10.63
C GLY A 248 -8.02 17.52 -9.65
N THR A 249 -9.29 17.72 -9.26
CA THR A 249 -9.63 18.78 -8.29
C THR A 249 -9.16 18.40 -6.89
N LEU A 250 -8.51 19.35 -6.21
CA LEU A 250 -8.10 19.16 -4.82
C LEU A 250 -9.33 19.13 -3.91
N LEU A 251 -9.51 17.99 -3.22
CA LEU A 251 -10.62 17.77 -2.28
C LEU A 251 -10.23 18.18 -0.85
N SER A 252 -9.03 17.78 -0.42
CA SER A 252 -8.52 18.09 0.91
C SER A 252 -6.99 18.15 0.88
N SER A 253 -6.42 18.92 1.81
CA SER A 253 -4.98 18.98 2.02
C SER A 253 -4.68 18.97 3.52
N PHE A 254 -3.70 18.15 3.91
CA PHE A 254 -3.26 18.00 5.30
C PHE A 254 -1.76 18.23 5.36
N ASN A 255 -1.30 18.66 6.53
CA ASN A 255 0.11 18.95 6.76
C ASN A 255 0.61 18.17 7.97
N VAL A 256 1.77 17.58 7.80
CA VAL A 256 2.52 16.93 8.88
C VAL A 256 3.96 17.45 8.88
N LYS A 257 4.73 17.10 9.90
CA LYS A 257 6.14 17.41 9.90
C LYS A 257 6.84 16.70 8.73
N PRO A 258 7.61 17.41 7.90
CA PRO A 258 8.36 16.83 6.79
C PRO A 258 9.26 15.68 7.22
N VAL A 259 9.51 14.75 6.31
CA VAL A 259 10.46 13.65 6.49
C VAL A 259 11.82 14.03 5.90
N SER A 260 12.88 13.32 6.32
CA SER A 260 14.20 13.46 5.71
C SER A 260 14.20 12.98 4.25
N SER A 261 15.21 13.39 3.46
CA SER A 261 15.35 12.97 2.05
C SER A 261 15.43 11.46 1.87
N ASP A 262 15.93 10.74 2.87
CA ASP A 262 16.10 9.29 2.84
C ASP A 262 14.89 8.52 3.35
N SER A 263 13.88 9.23 3.83
CA SER A 263 12.65 8.66 4.35
C SER A 263 11.47 8.97 3.43
N THR A 264 10.48 8.10 3.42
CA THR A 264 9.25 8.30 2.66
C THR A 264 8.11 8.65 3.60
N LEU A 265 7.42 9.76 3.34
CA LEU A 265 6.17 10.06 4.00
C LEU A 265 5.09 9.16 3.43
N GLU A 266 4.69 8.17 4.20
CA GLU A 266 3.64 7.22 3.80
C GLU A 266 2.29 7.65 4.37
N ALA A 267 1.27 7.66 3.52
CA ALA A 267 -0.11 7.81 3.91
C ALA A 267 -0.98 6.76 3.20
N SER A 268 -2.15 6.47 3.75
CA SER A 268 -3.05 5.46 3.21
C SER A 268 -4.50 5.87 3.41
N PHE A 269 -5.34 5.60 2.40
CA PHE A 269 -6.79 5.64 2.57
C PHE A 269 -7.26 4.52 3.48
N SER A 270 -8.31 4.78 4.27
CA SER A 270 -9.13 3.72 4.84
C SER A 270 -9.80 2.89 3.73
N PRO A 271 -10.25 1.66 4.02
CA PRO A 271 -10.85 0.78 3.01
C PRO A 271 -12.03 1.37 2.26
N ASP A 272 -12.82 2.23 2.93
CA ASP A 272 -13.96 2.97 2.36
C ASP A 272 -13.57 4.31 1.69
N GLY A 273 -12.29 4.71 1.78
CA GLY A 273 -11.79 5.98 1.26
C GLY A 273 -12.26 7.22 2.03
N ALA A 274 -12.97 7.07 3.15
CA ALA A 274 -13.52 8.19 3.92
C ALA A 274 -12.48 8.91 4.78
N PHE A 275 -11.42 8.21 5.16
CA PHE A 275 -10.35 8.72 6.00
C PHE A 275 -8.98 8.54 5.35
N VAL A 276 -8.04 9.39 5.75
CA VAL A 276 -6.61 9.26 5.43
C VAL A 276 -5.85 9.12 6.73
N VAL A 277 -4.97 8.13 6.81
CA VAL A 277 -4.04 7.94 7.92
C VAL A 277 -2.63 8.14 7.40
N SER A 278 -1.80 8.90 8.10
CA SER A 278 -0.43 9.21 7.72
C SER A 278 0.52 9.20 8.90
N GLY A 279 1.75 8.78 8.63
CA GLY A 279 2.87 9.07 9.51
C GLY A 279 3.27 10.54 9.47
N SER A 280 4.25 10.90 10.28
CA SER A 280 4.82 12.22 10.36
C SER A 280 6.33 12.11 10.60
N GLY A 281 7.10 13.11 10.19
CA GLY A 281 8.56 13.14 10.35
C GLY A 281 9.08 13.11 11.79
N HIS A 282 8.20 13.04 12.79
CA HIS A 282 8.56 12.84 14.20
C HIS A 282 7.91 11.56 14.79
N GLY A 283 7.53 10.62 13.94
CA GLY A 283 7.07 9.29 14.33
C GLY A 283 5.58 9.17 14.65
N SER A 284 4.87 10.27 14.91
CA SER A 284 3.44 10.23 15.24
C SER A 284 2.58 9.89 14.03
N VAL A 285 1.42 9.31 14.30
CA VAL A 285 0.41 8.95 13.32
C VAL A 285 -0.80 9.85 13.46
N TYR A 286 -1.33 10.31 12.35
CA TYR A 286 -2.50 11.19 12.28
C TYR A 286 -3.57 10.61 11.36
N ALA A 287 -4.82 10.90 11.67
CA ALA A 287 -5.95 10.52 10.85
C ALA A 287 -6.89 11.71 10.61
N TRP A 288 -7.33 11.86 9.37
CA TRP A 288 -8.24 12.94 8.94
C TRP A 288 -9.44 12.38 8.21
N SER A 289 -10.56 13.08 8.35
CA SER A 289 -11.74 12.85 7.51
C SER A 289 -11.58 13.59 6.18
N VAL A 290 -11.67 12.86 5.08
CA VAL A 290 -11.59 13.44 3.73
C VAL A 290 -12.76 14.40 3.48
N ARG A 291 -13.96 14.06 4.00
CA ARG A 291 -15.16 14.85 3.82
C ARG A 291 -15.12 16.20 4.54
N THR A 292 -14.61 16.22 5.78
CA THR A 292 -14.63 17.46 6.59
C THR A 292 -13.31 18.21 6.53
N GLY A 293 -12.22 17.58 6.06
CA GLY A 293 -10.87 18.13 6.08
C GLY A 293 -10.29 18.28 7.49
N LYS A 294 -10.93 17.70 8.52
CA LYS A 294 -10.52 17.86 9.93
C LYS A 294 -9.75 16.63 10.41
N GLU A 295 -8.82 16.86 11.33
CA GLU A 295 -8.19 15.80 12.11
C GLU A 295 -9.24 15.11 12.97
N VAL A 296 -9.23 13.77 12.94
CA VAL A 296 -10.15 12.92 13.70
C VAL A 296 -9.44 12.30 14.88
N ALA A 297 -8.20 11.86 14.67
CA ALA A 297 -7.40 11.22 15.71
C ALA A 297 -5.92 11.45 15.48
N SER A 298 -5.14 11.43 16.56
CA SER A 298 -3.68 11.43 16.51
C SER A 298 -3.13 10.52 17.60
N TRP A 299 -2.08 9.78 17.23
CA TRP A 299 -1.38 8.86 18.13
C TRP A 299 0.08 9.27 18.18
N LEU A 300 0.47 9.80 19.34
CA LEU A 300 1.83 10.26 19.56
C LEU A 300 2.74 9.04 19.75
N SER A 301 3.87 9.05 19.06
CA SER A 301 4.90 8.03 19.19
C SER A 301 6.08 8.56 20.01
N THR A 302 6.72 7.69 20.74
CA THR A 302 8.05 7.96 21.33
C THR A 302 9.19 7.77 20.32
N GLU A 303 8.90 7.08 19.22
CA GLU A 303 9.83 6.89 18.10
C GLU A 303 9.93 8.17 17.28
N ILE A 304 11.13 8.47 16.79
CA ILE A 304 11.42 9.71 16.03
C ILE A 304 11.25 9.46 14.52
N GLU A 305 11.23 8.19 14.10
CA GLU A 305 11.21 7.83 12.70
C GLU A 305 9.79 7.78 12.11
N PRO A 306 9.60 8.32 10.90
CA PRO A 306 8.28 8.30 10.27
C PRO A 306 7.84 6.87 9.96
N PRO A 307 6.67 6.44 10.44
CA PRO A 307 6.17 5.10 10.18
C PRO A 307 5.67 4.94 8.74
N VAL A 308 5.89 3.76 8.19
CA VAL A 308 5.16 3.28 7.01
C VAL A 308 3.78 2.81 7.45
N ILE A 309 2.73 3.13 6.68
CA ILE A 309 1.34 2.84 7.07
C ILE A 309 0.59 2.15 5.95
N LYS A 310 -0.10 1.06 6.30
CA LYS A 310 -1.04 0.39 5.39
C LYS A 310 -2.27 -0.15 6.11
N TRP A 311 -3.42 -0.02 5.48
CA TRP A 311 -4.65 -0.68 5.91
C TRP A 311 -4.65 -2.15 5.49
N VAL A 312 -5.19 -2.99 6.36
CA VAL A 312 -5.44 -4.40 6.04
C VAL A 312 -6.63 -4.47 5.08
N PRO A 313 -6.50 -5.12 3.93
CA PRO A 313 -7.60 -5.24 2.98
C PRO A 313 -8.84 -5.86 3.60
N GLY A 314 -9.98 -5.19 3.49
CA GLY A 314 -11.27 -5.69 3.97
C GLY A 314 -11.44 -5.79 5.49
N SER A 315 -10.61 -5.10 6.27
CA SER A 315 -10.63 -5.08 7.73
C SER A 315 -10.60 -3.67 8.29
N LEU A 316 -11.09 -3.49 9.52
CA LEU A 316 -10.98 -2.24 10.29
C LEU A 316 -9.64 -2.17 11.07
N MET A 317 -8.59 -2.65 10.48
CA MET A 317 -7.26 -2.70 11.07
C MET A 317 -6.24 -2.07 10.13
N PHE A 318 -5.25 -1.37 10.67
CA PHE A 318 -4.09 -0.92 9.92
C PHE A 318 -2.79 -1.31 10.63
N ALA A 319 -1.71 -1.32 9.88
CA ALA A 319 -0.38 -1.57 10.40
C ALA A 319 0.50 -0.33 10.25
N THR A 320 1.38 -0.12 11.23
CA THR A 320 2.47 0.86 11.19
C THR A 320 3.81 0.14 11.34
N GLY A 321 4.78 0.53 10.53
CA GLY A 321 6.14 0.02 10.60
C GLY A 321 7.16 1.14 10.74
N SER A 322 7.97 1.10 11.81
CA SER A 322 9.12 1.95 12.05
C SER A 322 10.27 1.09 12.56
N SER A 323 10.77 1.28 13.77
CA SER A 323 11.64 0.35 14.49
C SER A 323 10.91 -0.92 14.96
N GLU A 324 9.59 -0.86 15.02
CA GLU A 324 8.70 -2.00 15.30
C GLU A 324 7.56 -2.06 14.28
N LEU A 325 6.95 -3.25 14.14
CA LEU A 325 5.72 -3.46 13.39
C LEU A 325 4.57 -3.53 14.38
N SER A 326 3.63 -2.59 14.29
CA SER A 326 2.45 -2.53 15.16
C SER A 326 1.16 -2.66 14.37
N PHE A 327 0.23 -3.49 14.87
CA PHE A 327 -1.13 -3.64 14.35
C PHE A 327 -2.11 -2.88 15.22
N TRP A 328 -2.89 -2.02 14.59
CA TRP A 328 -3.88 -1.16 15.22
C TRP A 328 -5.27 -1.72 14.98
N ILE A 329 -6.00 -1.93 16.07
CA ILE A 329 -7.36 -2.48 16.08
C ILE A 329 -8.29 -1.57 16.89
N PRO A 330 -9.61 -1.57 16.60
CA PRO A 330 -10.57 -0.82 17.41
C PRO A 330 -10.68 -1.42 18.83
N ASP A 331 -10.58 -0.59 19.85
CA ASP A 331 -10.94 -0.98 21.21
C ASP A 331 -12.46 -0.90 21.39
N LEU A 332 -13.12 -2.05 21.28
CA LEU A 332 -14.56 -2.15 21.40
C LEU A 332 -15.07 -1.75 22.80
N SER A 333 -14.24 -1.80 23.84
CA SER A 333 -14.63 -1.39 25.19
C SER A 333 -14.86 0.13 25.30
N LYS A 334 -14.13 0.91 24.49
CA LYS A 334 -14.28 2.37 24.41
C LYS A 334 -15.50 2.81 23.60
N LEU A 335 -16.06 1.91 22.78
CA LEU A 335 -17.22 2.18 21.95
C LEU A 335 -18.55 2.06 22.72
N GLY A 336 -18.51 1.92 24.03
CA GLY A 336 -19.56 1.78 25.03
C GLY A 336 -20.99 1.83 24.51
N CYS A 337 -21.72 0.70 24.59
CA CYS A 337 -23.17 0.57 24.41
C CYS A 337 -23.75 0.32 23.00
N TYR A 338 -22.97 0.03 21.97
CA TYR A 338 -23.57 -0.36 20.67
C TYR A 338 -23.64 -1.88 20.40
N VAL A 339 -23.18 -2.72 21.30
CA VAL A 339 -23.23 -4.21 21.18
C VAL A 339 -24.24 -4.83 22.15
N GLY A 340 -25.29 -4.14 22.42
CA GLY A 340 -26.30 -4.62 23.37
C GLY A 340 -27.71 -4.20 23.03
N ALA A 341 -28.20 -4.52 21.82
CA ALA A 341 -29.64 -4.54 21.56
C ALA A 341 -29.92 -4.99 20.11
N LYS A 342 -29.96 -6.32 19.85
CA LYS A 342 -31.07 -6.97 19.15
C LYS A 342 -30.90 -8.48 19.21
#